data_853149819ad044834b0a1485d0eb5aea
#
_entry.id   853149819ad044834b0a1485d0eb5aea
#
_cell.length_a   1.000
_cell.length_b   1.000
_cell.length_c   1.000
_cell.angle_alpha   90.00
_cell.angle_beta   90.00
_cell.angle_gamma   90.00
#
_symmetry.space_group_name_H-M   'P 1'
#
loop_
_entity.id
_entity.type
_entity.pdbx_description
1 polymer ?
#
loop_
_entity_poly.entity_id
_entity_poly.type
_entity_poly.pdbx_seq_one_letter_code
_entity_poly.pdbx_strand_id
1 'polypeptide(L)'
;YGEHNIGDDALLQALLSGLPAEAKPCVTAADQQQVQQRFGVFTCDRRRLRFTLRALADCDGLILGGGSLLQDSTSWRSLLYYAALILTARLQGKPVILWAQGLGPLRRRRSRALVARLLPLVSAASWRDRQSAALAQQLAGVSRAMDPVAADPVWTLPPMHWRGRGGPIVLAWRTSSLLTDADWGVLLQALSALAEQNDRPVLWLPLHDIQDGGLMQRLKGQGLLPESLAARSREIRLQRPEEFMAQASAAGLVLAMRLHGLILAARAGAPVSALSYDPKVAAAADAFGCPWADLQPLPSAHALTSSWQQQLDQPLPSAAIAAQVQSAAQHQGLLKPATP
;
A
#
# COMPACT_ATOMS: atom_id res chain seq x y z
N TYR A 1 10.88 -6.33 -0.03
CA TYR A 1 10.61 -5.96 1.35
C TYR A 1 11.87 -5.40 2.01
N GLY A 2 11.75 -4.88 3.28
CA GLY A 2 12.91 -4.29 3.98
C GLY A 2 13.37 -2.94 3.43
N GLU A 3 12.46 -2.15 2.90
CA GLU A 3 12.72 -0.77 2.44
C GLU A 3 12.13 0.27 3.42
N HIS A 4 11.86 -0.14 4.65
CA HIS A 4 11.24 0.69 5.71
C HIS A 4 9.91 1.31 5.24
N ASN A 5 9.08 0.50 4.58
CA ASN A 5 7.76 0.86 4.08
C ASN A 5 6.69 0.02 4.79
N ILE A 6 5.95 0.65 5.69
CA ILE A 6 4.88 0.00 6.47
C ILE A 6 3.82 -0.65 5.57
N GLY A 7 3.53 -0.06 4.41
CA GLY A 7 2.58 -0.63 3.46
C GLY A 7 3.06 -1.96 2.85
N ASP A 8 4.35 -2.04 2.49
CA ASP A 8 4.92 -3.29 1.97
C ASP A 8 5.03 -4.34 3.08
N ASP A 9 5.31 -3.92 4.33
CA ASP A 9 5.31 -4.81 5.48
C ASP A 9 3.91 -5.36 5.78
N ALA A 10 2.87 -4.53 5.63
CA ALA A 10 1.46 -4.96 5.75
C ALA A 10 1.08 -5.99 4.67
N LEU A 11 1.55 -5.81 3.43
CA LEU A 11 1.39 -6.79 2.35
C LEU A 11 2.11 -8.11 2.66
N LEU A 12 3.34 -8.05 3.17
CA LEU A 12 4.08 -9.24 3.57
C LEU A 12 3.39 -9.98 4.70
N GLN A 13 2.91 -9.26 5.71
CA GLN A 13 2.17 -9.83 6.82
C GLN A 13 0.90 -10.55 6.36
N ALA A 14 0.13 -9.92 5.48
CA ALA A 14 -1.08 -10.52 4.90
C ALA A 14 -0.75 -11.78 4.09
N LEU A 15 0.35 -11.78 3.31
CA LEU A 15 0.83 -12.95 2.58
C LEU A 15 1.22 -14.08 3.52
N LEU A 16 2.07 -13.80 4.50
CA LEU A 16 2.55 -14.81 5.45
C LEU A 16 1.42 -15.44 6.27
N SER A 17 0.42 -14.63 6.66
CA SER A 17 -0.78 -15.12 7.37
C SER A 17 -1.66 -16.05 6.53
N GLY A 18 -1.55 -15.98 5.21
CA GLY A 18 -2.30 -16.84 4.29
C GLY A 18 -1.58 -18.14 3.89
N LEU A 19 -0.28 -18.26 4.20
CA LEU A 19 0.48 -19.47 3.89
C LEU A 19 0.10 -20.64 4.80
N PRO A 20 0.21 -21.89 4.34
CA PRO A 20 0.10 -23.06 5.19
C PRO A 20 1.09 -23.03 6.36
N ALA A 21 0.72 -23.61 7.49
CA ALA A 21 1.54 -23.60 8.71
C ALA A 21 2.92 -24.27 8.51
N GLU A 22 2.97 -25.24 7.60
CA GLU A 22 4.19 -25.99 7.26
C GLU A 22 5.12 -25.24 6.31
N ALA A 23 4.65 -24.16 5.69
CA ALA A 23 5.43 -23.39 4.73
C ALA A 23 6.65 -22.73 5.40
N LYS A 24 7.78 -22.80 4.74
CA LYS A 24 9.04 -22.17 5.16
C LYS A 24 9.42 -21.08 4.16
N PRO A 25 8.81 -19.89 4.25
CA PRO A 25 9.04 -18.83 3.29
C PRO A 25 10.48 -18.30 3.38
N CYS A 26 11.10 -18.09 2.21
CA CYS A 26 12.33 -17.32 2.05
C CYS A 26 11.99 -16.00 1.35
N VAL A 27 12.11 -14.88 2.06
CA VAL A 27 11.68 -13.57 1.60
C VAL A 27 12.85 -12.78 1.03
N THR A 28 12.69 -12.27 -0.20
CA THR A 28 13.68 -11.34 -0.77
C THR A 28 13.58 -9.99 -0.07
N ALA A 29 14.66 -9.52 0.54
CA ALA A 29 14.68 -8.30 1.33
C ALA A 29 15.89 -7.42 1.03
N ALA A 30 15.72 -6.10 1.14
CA ALA A 30 16.80 -5.12 1.08
C ALA A 30 17.53 -5.04 2.43
N ASP A 31 16.75 -4.92 3.51
CA ASP A 31 17.22 -5.09 4.88
C ASP A 31 16.76 -6.47 5.39
N GLN A 32 17.65 -7.45 5.26
CA GLN A 32 17.36 -8.84 5.62
C GLN A 32 17.17 -9.00 7.13
N GLN A 33 17.98 -8.29 7.92
CA GLN A 33 17.94 -8.38 9.38
C GLN A 33 16.60 -7.85 9.92
N GLN A 34 16.14 -6.72 9.40
CA GLN A 34 14.85 -6.13 9.76
C GLN A 34 13.70 -7.09 9.47
N VAL A 35 13.66 -7.68 8.25
CA VAL A 35 12.59 -8.59 7.85
C VAL A 35 12.63 -9.88 8.67
N GLN A 36 13.82 -10.44 8.90
CA GLN A 36 13.98 -11.64 9.72
C GLN A 36 13.53 -11.42 11.17
N GLN A 37 13.95 -10.33 11.80
CA GLN A 37 13.57 -10.01 13.18
C GLN A 37 12.07 -9.75 13.32
N ARG A 38 11.46 -9.11 12.30
CA ARG A 38 10.06 -8.71 12.34
C ARG A 38 9.10 -9.86 12.06
N PHE A 39 9.43 -10.72 11.11
CA PHE A 39 8.51 -11.76 10.61
C PHE A 39 8.95 -13.19 10.94
N GLY A 40 10.15 -13.40 11.48
CA GLY A 40 10.65 -14.75 11.83
C GLY A 40 10.87 -15.65 10.61
N VAL A 41 11.15 -15.10 9.45
CA VAL A 41 11.29 -15.81 8.16
C VAL A 41 12.74 -15.86 7.69
N PHE A 42 13.07 -16.83 6.83
CA PHE A 42 14.33 -16.80 6.11
C PHE A 42 14.35 -15.65 5.12
N THR A 43 15.52 -15.06 4.88
CA THR A 43 15.69 -13.93 3.98
C THR A 43 16.84 -14.13 3.02
N CYS A 44 16.73 -13.55 1.83
CA CYS A 44 17.84 -13.44 0.89
C CYS A 44 17.94 -12.02 0.32
N ASP A 45 19.16 -11.63 -0.08
CA ASP A 45 19.47 -10.27 -0.55
C ASP A 45 18.84 -10.00 -1.93
N ARG A 46 17.79 -9.17 -1.97
CA ARG A 46 17.13 -8.79 -3.22
C ARG A 46 18.00 -7.95 -4.17
N ARG A 47 19.04 -7.29 -3.66
CA ARG A 47 19.93 -6.44 -4.47
C ARG A 47 20.93 -7.26 -5.28
N ARG A 48 21.09 -8.53 -4.96
CA ARG A 48 22.05 -9.46 -5.61
C ARG A 48 21.30 -10.60 -6.27
N LEU A 49 20.92 -10.44 -7.54
CA LEU A 49 20.12 -11.41 -8.28
C LEU A 49 20.65 -12.85 -8.16
N ARG A 50 21.97 -13.06 -8.20
CA ARG A 50 22.60 -14.40 -8.08
C ARG A 50 22.22 -15.12 -6.77
N PHE A 51 22.11 -14.37 -5.66
CA PHE A 51 21.72 -14.96 -4.36
C PHE A 51 20.23 -15.30 -4.33
N THR A 52 19.38 -14.44 -4.91
CA THR A 52 17.95 -14.73 -5.04
C THR A 52 17.70 -15.95 -5.94
N LEU A 53 18.44 -16.06 -7.06
CA LEU A 53 18.32 -17.22 -7.96
C LEU A 53 18.81 -18.50 -7.29
N ARG A 54 19.86 -18.42 -6.46
CA ARG A 54 20.34 -19.57 -5.68
C ARG A 54 19.33 -19.99 -4.61
N ALA A 55 18.78 -19.02 -3.85
CA ALA A 55 17.72 -19.31 -2.88
C ALA A 55 16.49 -19.92 -3.55
N LEU A 56 16.12 -19.44 -4.75
CA LEU A 56 15.03 -20.00 -5.53
C LEU A 56 15.28 -21.47 -5.90
N ALA A 57 16.53 -21.89 -6.11
CA ALA A 57 16.84 -23.28 -6.41
C ALA A 57 16.47 -24.23 -5.26
N ASP A 58 16.51 -23.75 -4.04
CA ASP A 58 16.21 -24.51 -2.81
C ASP A 58 14.71 -24.40 -2.39
N CYS A 59 13.89 -23.65 -3.14
CA CYS A 59 12.45 -23.46 -2.86
C CYS A 59 11.58 -24.32 -3.79
N ASP A 60 10.36 -24.65 -3.36
CA ASP A 60 9.38 -25.42 -4.13
C ASP A 60 8.60 -24.58 -5.14
N GLY A 61 8.60 -23.26 -5.02
CA GLY A 61 7.90 -22.33 -5.90
C GLY A 61 8.28 -20.87 -5.68
N LEU A 62 7.75 -20.02 -6.53
CA LEU A 62 7.93 -18.57 -6.49
C LEU A 62 6.58 -17.88 -6.29
N ILE A 63 6.47 -17.05 -5.26
CA ILE A 63 5.31 -16.16 -5.07
C ILE A 63 5.78 -14.72 -5.25
N LEU A 64 5.21 -14.01 -6.21
CA LEU A 64 5.30 -12.56 -6.28
C LEU A 64 4.12 -11.99 -5.51
N GLY A 65 4.40 -11.61 -4.25
CA GLY A 65 3.38 -11.19 -3.30
C GLY A 65 3.10 -9.70 -3.35
N GLY A 66 1.84 -9.33 -3.52
CA GLY A 66 1.31 -7.97 -3.39
C GLY A 66 2.04 -6.85 -4.13
N GLY A 67 1.42 -5.69 -4.21
CA GLY A 67 2.05 -4.53 -4.84
C GLY A 67 2.00 -4.55 -6.39
N SER A 68 2.67 -3.59 -7.02
CA SER A 68 2.81 -3.51 -8.49
C SER A 68 4.26 -3.80 -8.88
N LEU A 69 4.61 -5.09 -8.94
CA LEU A 69 5.99 -5.50 -9.22
C LEU A 69 6.30 -5.51 -10.72
N LEU A 70 5.33 -5.92 -11.55
CA LEU A 70 5.45 -5.96 -13.00
C LEU A 70 5.02 -4.61 -13.61
N GLN A 71 5.90 -3.62 -13.53
CA GLN A 71 5.69 -2.26 -14.00
C GLN A 71 7.01 -1.62 -14.48
N ASP A 72 6.95 -0.55 -15.27
CA ASP A 72 8.13 0.13 -15.80
C ASP A 72 8.21 1.64 -15.46
N SER A 73 7.35 2.11 -14.54
CA SER A 73 7.34 3.51 -14.12
C SER A 73 8.52 3.86 -13.22
N THR A 74 8.97 2.92 -12.37
CA THR A 74 10.13 3.12 -11.50
C THR A 74 11.43 2.74 -12.21
N SER A 75 11.53 1.52 -12.77
CA SER A 75 12.75 1.04 -13.40
C SER A 75 12.50 -0.13 -14.34
N TRP A 76 13.03 -0.04 -15.55
CA TRP A 76 13.13 -1.18 -16.46
C TRP A 76 13.94 -2.34 -15.87
N ARG A 77 14.99 -2.03 -15.11
CA ARG A 77 15.83 -3.05 -14.45
C ARG A 77 15.04 -3.87 -13.44
N SER A 78 14.11 -3.25 -12.71
CA SER A 78 13.22 -3.94 -11.77
C SER A 78 12.33 -4.95 -12.50
N LEU A 79 11.77 -4.58 -13.65
CA LEU A 79 10.96 -5.51 -14.46
C LEU A 79 11.80 -6.69 -14.96
N LEU A 80 13.05 -6.45 -15.39
CA LEU A 80 13.96 -7.53 -15.81
C LEU A 80 14.34 -8.46 -14.66
N TYR A 81 14.49 -7.92 -13.43
CA TYR A 81 14.73 -8.73 -12.25
C TYR A 81 13.60 -9.73 -12.00
N TYR A 82 12.35 -9.27 -11.99
CA TYR A 82 11.20 -10.16 -11.81
C TYR A 82 11.02 -11.13 -12.99
N ALA A 83 11.32 -10.69 -14.21
CA ALA A 83 11.31 -11.56 -15.38
C ALA A 83 12.32 -12.71 -15.23
N ALA A 84 13.54 -12.42 -14.76
CA ALA A 84 14.56 -13.44 -14.51
C ALA A 84 14.11 -14.45 -13.45
N LEU A 85 13.47 -14.01 -12.37
CA LEU A 85 12.95 -14.91 -11.34
C LEU A 85 11.85 -15.83 -11.89
N ILE A 86 10.88 -15.29 -12.64
CA ILE A 86 9.80 -16.08 -13.27
C ILE A 86 10.38 -17.12 -14.22
N LEU A 87 11.26 -16.70 -15.13
CA LEU A 87 11.88 -17.61 -16.11
C LEU A 87 12.68 -18.71 -15.42
N THR A 88 13.50 -18.35 -14.41
CA THR A 88 14.32 -19.34 -13.69
C THR A 88 13.44 -20.35 -12.93
N ALA A 89 12.38 -19.90 -12.26
CA ALA A 89 11.44 -20.79 -11.58
C ALA A 89 10.82 -21.78 -12.59
N ARG A 90 10.37 -21.28 -13.74
CA ARG A 90 9.76 -22.13 -14.77
C ARG A 90 10.73 -23.11 -15.42
N LEU A 91 11.97 -22.69 -15.66
CA LEU A 91 13.03 -23.58 -16.18
C LEU A 91 13.38 -24.70 -15.18
N GLN A 92 13.18 -24.47 -13.88
CA GLN A 92 13.35 -25.47 -12.82
C GLN A 92 12.06 -26.30 -12.57
N GLY A 93 11.01 -26.13 -13.38
CA GLY A 93 9.72 -26.83 -13.22
C GLY A 93 8.88 -26.33 -12.04
N LYS A 94 9.23 -25.22 -11.40
CA LYS A 94 8.57 -24.72 -10.21
C LYS A 94 7.35 -23.85 -10.54
N PRO A 95 6.27 -23.94 -9.74
CA PRO A 95 5.12 -23.06 -9.91
C PRO A 95 5.48 -21.59 -9.61
N VAL A 96 4.82 -20.70 -10.34
CA VAL A 96 4.91 -19.24 -10.15
C VAL A 96 3.52 -18.71 -9.86
N ILE A 97 3.35 -18.04 -8.74
CA ILE A 97 2.09 -17.44 -8.32
C ILE A 97 2.25 -15.90 -8.30
N LEU A 98 1.36 -15.20 -8.99
CA LEU A 98 1.18 -13.76 -8.86
C LEU A 98 0.05 -13.53 -7.84
N TRP A 99 0.40 -13.23 -6.60
CA TRP A 99 -0.58 -13.08 -5.54
C TRP A 99 -0.94 -11.62 -5.33
N ALA A 100 -2.22 -11.27 -5.49
CA ALA A 100 -2.77 -9.94 -5.28
C ALA A 100 -1.98 -8.84 -6.00
N GLN A 101 -1.58 -9.09 -7.25
CA GLN A 101 -0.74 -8.17 -8.00
C GLN A 101 -1.53 -6.98 -8.57
N GLY A 102 -0.90 -5.81 -8.51
CA GLY A 102 -1.18 -4.72 -9.42
C GLY A 102 -0.31 -4.85 -10.66
N LEU A 103 -0.88 -4.76 -11.85
CA LEU A 103 -0.15 -4.84 -13.10
C LEU A 103 0.00 -3.46 -13.74
N GLY A 104 1.24 -3.07 -14.01
CA GLY A 104 1.56 -1.80 -14.65
C GLY A 104 1.70 -0.63 -13.65
N PRO A 105 1.83 0.63 -14.16
CA PRO A 105 1.77 0.97 -15.59
C PRO A 105 2.92 0.38 -16.41
N LEU A 106 2.61 -0.01 -17.65
CA LEU A 106 3.56 -0.47 -18.66
C LEU A 106 3.57 0.53 -19.84
N ARG A 107 4.42 1.53 -19.74
CA ARG A 107 4.48 2.64 -20.70
C ARG A 107 5.23 2.27 -21.98
N ARG A 108 6.24 1.41 -21.88
CA ARG A 108 7.12 1.03 -22.98
C ARG A 108 6.56 -0.19 -23.74
N ARG A 109 6.59 -0.16 -25.06
CA ARG A 109 6.18 -1.31 -25.89
C ARG A 109 6.95 -2.60 -25.54
N ARG A 110 8.27 -2.48 -25.31
CA ARG A 110 9.11 -3.62 -24.90
C ARG A 110 8.70 -4.21 -23.53
N SER A 111 8.27 -3.39 -22.59
CA SER A 111 7.77 -3.85 -21.29
C SER A 111 6.48 -4.64 -21.45
N ARG A 112 5.55 -4.14 -22.27
CA ARG A 112 4.31 -4.85 -22.59
C ARG A 112 4.60 -6.18 -23.29
N ALA A 113 5.51 -6.21 -24.26
CA ALA A 113 5.90 -7.42 -24.98
C ALA A 113 6.59 -8.44 -24.05
N LEU A 114 7.42 -8.00 -23.11
CA LEU A 114 8.03 -8.87 -22.12
C LEU A 114 6.97 -9.47 -21.19
N VAL A 115 6.11 -8.65 -20.60
CA VAL A 115 5.06 -9.12 -19.69
C VAL A 115 4.08 -10.05 -20.38
N ALA A 116 3.70 -9.77 -21.64
CA ALA A 116 2.86 -10.64 -22.46
C ALA A 116 3.44 -12.07 -22.61
N ARG A 117 4.79 -12.19 -22.68
CA ARG A 117 5.47 -13.50 -22.73
C ARG A 117 5.62 -14.17 -21.37
N LEU A 118 5.62 -13.39 -20.27
CA LEU A 118 5.76 -13.94 -18.92
C LEU A 118 4.43 -14.43 -18.34
N LEU A 119 3.33 -13.74 -18.62
CA LEU A 119 2.02 -14.08 -18.05
C LEU A 119 1.56 -15.53 -18.36
N PRO A 120 1.75 -16.09 -19.57
CA PRO A 120 1.43 -17.49 -19.83
C PRO A 120 2.27 -18.49 -19.04
N LEU A 121 3.44 -18.09 -18.54
CA LEU A 121 4.32 -18.93 -17.72
C LEU A 121 3.89 -18.99 -16.25
N VAL A 122 3.00 -18.10 -15.80
CA VAL A 122 2.50 -18.04 -14.44
C VAL A 122 1.49 -19.17 -14.21
N SER A 123 1.66 -19.92 -13.12
CA SER A 123 0.80 -21.05 -12.78
C SER A 123 -0.56 -20.59 -12.27
N ALA A 124 -0.59 -19.57 -11.42
CA ALA A 124 -1.81 -18.95 -10.90
C ALA A 124 -1.60 -17.46 -10.67
N ALA A 125 -2.66 -16.67 -10.81
CA ALA A 125 -2.61 -15.24 -10.54
C ALA A 125 -3.90 -14.77 -9.86
N SER A 126 -3.79 -13.68 -9.07
CA SER A 126 -4.91 -12.87 -8.63
C SER A 126 -4.54 -11.39 -8.69
N TRP A 127 -5.53 -10.57 -8.99
CA TRP A 127 -5.35 -9.14 -9.22
C TRP A 127 -6.05 -8.33 -8.13
N ARG A 128 -5.40 -7.28 -7.64
CA ARG A 128 -5.98 -6.42 -6.60
C ARG A 128 -6.89 -5.33 -7.14
N ASP A 129 -6.98 -5.19 -8.44
CA ASP A 129 -7.86 -4.21 -9.09
C ASP A 129 -8.24 -4.65 -10.51
N ARG A 130 -9.39 -4.13 -10.98
CA ARG A 130 -9.94 -4.45 -12.30
C ARG A 130 -9.06 -3.99 -13.47
N GLN A 131 -8.31 -2.88 -13.30
CA GLN A 131 -7.43 -2.37 -14.36
C GLN A 131 -6.26 -3.32 -14.59
N SER A 132 -5.69 -3.85 -13.51
CA SER A 132 -4.63 -4.87 -13.56
C SER A 132 -5.11 -6.14 -14.25
N ALA A 133 -6.31 -6.64 -13.91
CA ALA A 133 -6.91 -7.80 -14.54
C ALA A 133 -7.17 -7.57 -16.04
N ALA A 134 -7.76 -6.44 -16.40
CA ALA A 134 -8.03 -6.07 -17.79
C ALA A 134 -6.72 -5.98 -18.60
N LEU A 135 -5.67 -5.38 -18.04
CA LEU A 135 -4.36 -5.32 -18.68
C LEU A 135 -3.73 -6.71 -18.84
N ALA A 136 -3.86 -7.58 -17.84
CA ALA A 136 -3.38 -8.96 -17.93
C ALA A 136 -4.09 -9.74 -19.03
N GLN A 137 -5.42 -9.63 -19.11
CA GLN A 137 -6.23 -10.23 -20.16
C GLN A 137 -5.85 -9.69 -21.55
N GLN A 138 -5.65 -8.37 -21.67
CA GLN A 138 -5.21 -7.75 -22.93
C GLN A 138 -3.85 -8.29 -23.40
N LEU A 139 -2.92 -8.56 -22.47
CA LEU A 139 -1.56 -8.99 -22.80
C LEU A 139 -1.44 -10.50 -23.00
N ALA A 140 -2.19 -11.31 -22.27
CA ALA A 140 -2.08 -12.78 -22.26
C ALA A 140 -3.33 -13.51 -22.78
N GLY A 141 -4.34 -12.78 -23.22
CA GLY A 141 -5.57 -13.35 -23.80
C GLY A 141 -6.36 -14.21 -22.78
N VAL A 142 -6.94 -15.27 -23.28
CA VAL A 142 -7.87 -16.14 -22.52
C VAL A 142 -7.22 -16.81 -21.30
N SER A 143 -5.89 -16.99 -21.31
CA SER A 143 -5.17 -17.66 -20.22
C SER A 143 -5.27 -16.93 -18.87
N ARG A 144 -5.67 -15.64 -18.84
CA ARG A 144 -5.82 -14.83 -17.64
C ARG A 144 -7.26 -14.30 -17.43
N ALA A 145 -8.21 -14.74 -18.25
CA ALA A 145 -9.58 -14.23 -18.20
C ALA A 145 -10.34 -14.60 -16.91
N MET A 146 -9.96 -15.72 -16.28
CA MET A 146 -10.62 -16.26 -15.10
C MET A 146 -9.86 -15.99 -13.79
N ASP A 147 -8.76 -15.22 -13.85
CA ASP A 147 -8.02 -14.88 -12.63
C ASP A 147 -8.91 -14.04 -11.69
N PRO A 148 -8.96 -14.33 -10.38
CA PRO A 148 -9.78 -13.59 -9.45
C PRO A 148 -9.29 -12.15 -9.30
N VAL A 149 -10.27 -11.25 -9.18
CA VAL A 149 -10.05 -9.82 -8.87
C VAL A 149 -10.66 -9.53 -7.52
N ALA A 150 -9.85 -9.09 -6.57
CA ALA A 150 -10.28 -8.86 -5.21
C ALA A 150 -9.63 -7.59 -4.63
N ALA A 151 -10.11 -7.14 -3.49
CA ALA A 151 -9.55 -5.98 -2.79
C ALA A 151 -8.10 -6.23 -2.33
N ASP A 152 -7.37 -5.15 -2.04
CA ASP A 152 -5.97 -5.24 -1.56
C ASP A 152 -5.87 -6.17 -0.34
N PRO A 153 -4.90 -7.10 -0.30
CA PRO A 153 -4.81 -8.10 0.77
C PRO A 153 -4.55 -7.51 2.17
N VAL A 154 -4.09 -6.27 2.28
CA VAL A 154 -3.96 -5.59 3.58
C VAL A 154 -5.29 -5.50 4.33
N TRP A 155 -6.43 -5.57 3.65
CA TRP A 155 -7.75 -5.69 4.28
C TRP A 155 -7.92 -6.95 5.14
N THR A 156 -7.12 -8.00 4.94
CA THR A 156 -7.20 -9.23 5.75
C THR A 156 -6.50 -9.12 7.11
N LEU A 157 -5.73 -8.06 7.35
CA LEU A 157 -5.08 -7.87 8.64
C LEU A 157 -6.12 -7.77 9.79
N PRO A 158 -5.78 -8.22 11.01
CA PRO A 158 -6.68 -8.13 12.15
C PRO A 158 -7.21 -6.71 12.36
N PRO A 159 -8.50 -6.53 12.69
CA PRO A 159 -9.06 -5.20 12.95
C PRO A 159 -8.62 -4.67 14.32
N MET A 160 -8.67 -3.35 14.48
CA MET A 160 -8.66 -2.70 15.79
C MET A 160 -10.00 -2.01 16.04
N HIS A 161 -10.28 -1.69 17.29
CA HIS A 161 -11.47 -0.93 17.67
C HIS A 161 -11.11 0.53 17.82
N TRP A 162 -11.83 1.37 17.10
CA TRP A 162 -11.69 2.82 17.23
C TRP A 162 -12.20 3.33 18.59
N ARG A 163 -11.42 4.20 19.20
CA ARG A 163 -11.71 4.88 20.48
C ARG A 163 -11.17 6.32 20.48
N GLY A 164 -11.00 6.87 19.29
CA GLY A 164 -10.30 8.12 19.08
C GLY A 164 -11.19 9.37 19.03
N ARG A 165 -12.43 9.31 19.56
CA ARG A 165 -13.26 10.51 19.65
C ARG A 165 -12.54 11.59 20.46
N GLY A 166 -12.41 12.78 19.90
CA GLY A 166 -11.61 13.84 20.52
C GLY A 166 -10.09 13.70 20.32
N GLY A 167 -9.62 12.66 19.65
CA GLY A 167 -8.21 12.37 19.42
C GLY A 167 -7.54 13.24 18.35
N PRO A 168 -6.24 13.00 18.08
CA PRO A 168 -5.46 13.78 17.13
C PRO A 168 -5.95 13.65 15.69
N ILE A 169 -5.53 14.59 14.84
CA ILE A 169 -5.57 14.42 13.38
C ILE A 169 -4.27 13.75 12.97
N VAL A 170 -4.38 12.61 12.29
CA VAL A 170 -3.24 11.81 11.84
C VAL A 170 -3.02 11.99 10.34
N LEU A 171 -1.79 12.23 9.92
CA LEU A 171 -1.41 12.42 8.53
C LEU A 171 -0.55 11.25 8.04
N ALA A 172 -1.02 10.55 7.02
CA ALA A 172 -0.25 9.59 6.23
C ALA A 172 0.12 10.22 4.87
N TRP A 173 0.80 11.37 4.92
CA TRP A 173 1.12 12.18 3.77
C TRP A 173 2.50 11.86 3.18
N ARG A 174 2.67 12.24 1.93
CA ARG A 174 3.92 12.08 1.19
C ARG A 174 4.21 13.30 0.32
N THR A 175 5.43 13.45 -0.11
CA THR A 175 5.75 14.37 -1.22
C THR A 175 5.12 13.88 -2.52
N SER A 176 4.64 14.81 -3.33
CA SER A 176 4.11 14.53 -4.67
C SER A 176 4.58 15.63 -5.64
N SER A 177 5.00 15.23 -6.82
CA SER A 177 5.30 16.18 -7.92
C SER A 177 4.06 16.88 -8.48
N LEU A 178 2.88 16.46 -8.06
CA LEU A 178 1.62 17.10 -8.39
C LEU A 178 1.34 18.35 -7.54
N LEU A 179 2.04 18.52 -6.41
CA LEU A 179 1.82 19.62 -5.48
C LEU A 179 2.92 20.67 -5.65
N THR A 180 2.50 21.88 -5.95
CA THR A 180 3.33 23.08 -5.88
C THR A 180 3.39 23.62 -4.44
N ASP A 181 4.25 24.61 -4.18
CA ASP A 181 4.29 25.29 -2.87
C ASP A 181 2.95 25.97 -2.56
N ALA A 182 2.25 26.49 -3.58
CA ALA A 182 0.91 27.06 -3.41
C ALA A 182 -0.11 26.01 -2.99
N ASP A 183 -0.07 24.80 -3.59
CA ASP A 183 -0.94 23.70 -3.22
C ASP A 183 -0.68 23.19 -1.79
N TRP A 184 0.60 23.12 -1.39
CA TRP A 184 0.97 22.86 0.00
C TRP A 184 0.42 23.92 0.94
N GLY A 185 0.47 25.20 0.54
CA GLY A 185 -0.14 26.30 1.29
C GLY A 185 -1.63 26.08 1.53
N VAL A 186 -2.38 25.68 0.48
CA VAL A 186 -3.82 25.37 0.58
C VAL A 186 -4.09 24.20 1.54
N LEU A 187 -3.34 23.09 1.41
CA LEU A 187 -3.48 21.91 2.29
C LEU A 187 -3.18 22.26 3.76
N LEU A 188 -2.11 22.99 4.00
CA LEU A 188 -1.69 23.35 5.35
C LEU A 188 -2.61 24.39 5.99
N GLN A 189 -3.17 25.31 5.19
CA GLN A 189 -4.19 26.25 5.64
C GLN A 189 -5.47 25.51 6.07
N ALA A 190 -5.93 24.55 5.26
CA ALA A 190 -7.09 23.73 5.59
C ALA A 190 -6.87 22.90 6.87
N LEU A 191 -5.70 22.30 7.00
CA LEU A 191 -5.31 21.52 8.17
C LEU A 191 -5.21 22.39 9.44
N SER A 192 -4.60 23.60 9.33
CA SER A 192 -4.48 24.54 10.44
C SER A 192 -5.86 24.96 10.93
N ALA A 193 -6.75 25.34 10.01
CA ALA A 193 -8.11 25.73 10.35
C ALA A 193 -8.86 24.59 11.06
N LEU A 194 -8.78 23.36 10.55
CA LEU A 194 -9.42 22.21 11.17
C LEU A 194 -8.86 21.92 12.57
N ALA A 195 -7.53 21.93 12.72
CA ALA A 195 -6.86 21.64 13.99
C ALA A 195 -7.15 22.71 15.06
N GLU A 196 -7.16 23.99 14.68
CA GLU A 196 -7.46 25.11 15.57
C GLU A 196 -8.92 25.15 16.00
N GLN A 197 -9.87 25.00 15.05
CA GLN A 197 -11.31 25.02 15.34
C GLN A 197 -11.73 23.92 16.33
N ASN A 198 -11.02 22.79 16.32
CA ASN A 198 -11.37 21.63 17.15
C ASN A 198 -10.38 21.38 18.29
N ASP A 199 -9.39 22.25 18.47
CA ASP A 199 -8.28 22.11 19.45
C ASP A 199 -7.60 20.74 19.40
N ARG A 200 -7.17 20.31 18.19
CA ARG A 200 -6.57 18.99 17.97
C ARG A 200 -5.07 19.06 17.73
N PRO A 201 -4.29 18.15 18.33
CA PRO A 201 -2.92 17.93 17.91
C PRO A 201 -2.88 17.20 16.56
N VAL A 202 -1.77 17.40 15.83
CA VAL A 202 -1.53 16.78 14.51
C VAL A 202 -0.32 15.86 14.57
N LEU A 203 -0.52 14.62 14.17
CA LEU A 203 0.53 13.59 14.12
C LEU A 203 0.88 13.25 12.68
N TRP A 204 2.15 13.47 12.32
CA TRP A 204 2.69 13.11 11.01
C TRP A 204 3.28 11.71 11.11
N LEU A 205 2.67 10.74 10.43
CA LEU A 205 3.08 9.34 10.44
C LEU A 205 3.58 8.93 9.05
N PRO A 206 4.89 9.02 8.78
CA PRO A 206 5.44 8.56 7.51
C PRO A 206 5.26 7.05 7.38
N LEU A 207 4.66 6.61 6.26
CA LEU A 207 4.54 5.18 5.94
C LEU A 207 5.79 4.63 5.28
N HIS A 208 6.52 5.44 4.56
CA HIS A 208 7.81 5.08 3.97
C HIS A 208 8.87 6.01 4.55
N ASP A 209 9.70 5.51 5.45
CA ASP A 209 10.61 6.34 6.23
C ASP A 209 11.53 7.21 5.36
N ILE A 210 12.10 6.64 4.29
CA ILE A 210 13.02 7.37 3.40
C ILE A 210 12.29 8.41 2.53
N GLN A 211 11.08 8.11 2.04
CA GLN A 211 10.36 9.00 1.10
C GLN A 211 9.51 10.04 1.81
N ASP A 212 8.86 9.66 2.91
CA ASP A 212 7.87 10.47 3.61
C ASP A 212 8.43 11.10 4.88
N GLY A 213 9.44 10.49 5.49
CA GLY A 213 10.08 10.98 6.71
C GLY A 213 10.65 12.39 6.53
N GLY A 214 10.49 13.22 7.56
CA GLY A 214 10.95 14.61 7.57
C GLY A 214 10.14 15.56 6.69
N LEU A 215 8.96 15.14 6.17
CA LEU A 215 8.10 16.03 5.37
C LEU A 215 7.70 17.27 6.16
N MET A 216 7.28 17.12 7.41
CA MET A 216 6.94 18.23 8.29
C MET A 216 8.10 19.24 8.43
N GLN A 217 9.31 18.75 8.65
CA GLN A 217 10.50 19.60 8.80
C GLN A 217 10.88 20.31 7.49
N ARG A 218 10.72 19.63 6.34
CA ARG A 218 10.95 20.26 5.03
C ARG A 218 9.98 21.41 4.78
N LEU A 219 8.68 21.20 5.02
CA LEU A 219 7.66 22.24 4.85
C LEU A 219 7.88 23.43 5.81
N LYS A 220 8.33 23.15 7.06
CA LYS A 220 8.73 24.17 8.00
C LYS A 220 9.95 24.97 7.51
N GLY A 221 10.98 24.27 7.02
CA GLY A 221 12.20 24.91 6.49
C GLY A 221 11.96 25.75 5.24
N GLN A 222 10.92 25.41 4.47
CA GLN A 222 10.46 26.21 3.30
C GLN A 222 9.55 27.38 3.69
N GLY A 223 9.23 27.58 4.97
CA GLY A 223 8.32 28.61 5.43
C GLY A 223 6.85 28.39 5.08
N LEU A 224 6.49 27.17 4.66
CA LEU A 224 5.11 26.82 4.26
C LEU A 224 4.25 26.39 5.45
N LEU A 225 4.85 25.82 6.51
CA LEU A 225 4.13 25.33 7.69
C LEU A 225 3.81 26.49 8.62
N PRO A 226 2.51 26.85 8.85
CA PRO A 226 2.13 27.90 9.79
C PRO A 226 2.65 27.60 11.20
N GLU A 227 3.06 28.62 11.95
CA GLU A 227 3.59 28.45 13.31
C GLU A 227 2.58 27.83 14.27
N SER A 228 1.30 28.24 14.18
CA SER A 228 0.21 27.68 14.97
C SER A 228 0.03 26.17 14.72
N LEU A 229 0.15 25.76 13.47
CA LEU A 229 0.10 24.34 13.09
C LEU A 229 1.38 23.61 13.51
N ALA A 230 2.54 24.23 13.37
CA ALA A 230 3.81 23.64 13.79
C ALA A 230 3.85 23.37 15.31
N ALA A 231 3.31 24.28 16.12
CA ALA A 231 3.21 24.12 17.57
C ALA A 231 2.31 22.94 18.01
N ARG A 232 1.33 22.57 17.18
CA ARG A 232 0.40 21.44 17.41
C ARG A 232 0.88 20.13 16.78
N SER A 233 1.95 20.18 15.98
CA SER A 233 2.41 19.09 15.12
C SER A 233 3.62 18.35 15.69
N ARG A 234 3.63 17.03 15.55
CA ARG A 234 4.83 16.22 15.77
C ARG A 234 4.90 15.07 14.76
N GLU A 235 6.10 14.71 14.31
CA GLU A 235 6.36 13.53 13.50
C GLU A 235 6.69 12.35 14.41
N ILE A 236 6.06 11.20 14.16
CA ILE A 236 6.32 9.94 14.86
C ILE A 236 6.69 8.91 13.80
N ARG A 237 7.88 8.35 13.89
CA ARG A 237 8.32 7.26 13.03
C ARG A 237 7.87 5.94 13.61
N LEU A 238 7.20 5.17 12.79
CA LEU A 238 6.66 3.86 13.12
C LEU A 238 7.42 2.79 12.34
N GLN A 239 7.45 1.59 12.88
CA GLN A 239 8.16 0.48 12.26
C GLN A 239 7.24 -0.65 11.79
N ARG A 240 6.03 -0.74 12.33
CA ARG A 240 5.11 -1.85 12.11
C ARG A 240 3.72 -1.36 11.70
N PRO A 241 2.99 -2.14 10.88
CA PRO A 241 1.60 -1.82 10.54
C PRO A 241 0.70 -1.67 11.77
N GLU A 242 0.90 -2.50 12.80
CA GLU A 242 0.11 -2.46 14.04
C GLU A 242 0.32 -1.17 14.82
N GLU A 243 1.53 -0.61 14.79
CA GLU A 243 1.82 0.68 15.43
C GLU A 243 1.06 1.81 14.74
N PHE A 244 1.01 1.79 13.39
CA PHE A 244 0.20 2.74 12.63
C PHE A 244 -1.29 2.57 12.95
N MET A 245 -1.80 1.34 12.95
CA MET A 245 -3.19 1.06 13.29
C MET A 245 -3.53 1.47 14.72
N ALA A 246 -2.61 1.32 15.67
CA ALA A 246 -2.80 1.78 17.05
C ALA A 246 -2.94 3.31 17.13
N GLN A 247 -2.09 4.06 16.41
CA GLN A 247 -2.22 5.53 16.32
C GLN A 247 -3.52 5.93 15.62
N ALA A 248 -3.87 5.26 14.52
CA ALA A 248 -5.10 5.51 13.79
C ALA A 248 -6.35 5.21 14.64
N SER A 249 -6.36 4.12 15.43
CA SER A 249 -7.49 3.77 16.31
C SER A 249 -7.76 4.80 17.39
N ALA A 250 -6.75 5.61 17.74
CA ALA A 250 -6.84 6.71 18.71
C ALA A 250 -7.03 8.08 18.03
N ALA A 251 -7.13 8.14 16.70
CA ALA A 251 -7.27 9.39 15.95
C ALA A 251 -8.72 9.83 15.83
N GLY A 252 -8.97 11.13 15.90
CA GLY A 252 -10.25 11.72 15.53
C GLY A 252 -10.49 11.74 14.02
N LEU A 253 -9.39 11.82 13.25
CA LEU A 253 -9.41 11.75 11.79
C LEU A 253 -8.04 11.33 11.26
N VAL A 254 -8.03 10.48 10.23
CA VAL A 254 -6.82 10.15 9.46
C VAL A 254 -6.94 10.75 8.06
N LEU A 255 -5.97 11.57 7.66
CA LEU A 255 -5.86 12.13 6.31
C LEU A 255 -4.77 11.37 5.56
N ALA A 256 -5.16 10.56 4.56
CA ALA A 256 -4.24 9.65 3.90
C ALA A 256 -4.00 10.00 2.42
N MET A 257 -2.74 10.16 2.03
CA MET A 257 -2.30 10.15 0.62
C MET A 257 -1.88 8.74 0.19
N ARG A 258 -1.35 7.94 1.12
CA ARG A 258 -0.87 6.59 0.85
C ARG A 258 -2.00 5.57 0.90
N LEU A 259 -2.12 4.72 -0.13
CA LEU A 259 -3.13 3.65 -0.22
C LEU A 259 -3.17 2.77 1.04
N HIS A 260 -2.02 2.27 1.47
CA HIS A 260 -1.98 1.40 2.66
C HIS A 260 -2.27 2.18 3.95
N GLY A 261 -1.95 3.49 4.02
CA GLY A 261 -2.37 4.35 5.12
C GLY A 261 -3.88 4.46 5.22
N LEU A 262 -4.55 4.60 4.07
CA LEU A 262 -6.00 4.61 3.97
C LEU A 262 -6.62 3.29 4.45
N ILE A 263 -6.12 2.15 3.96
CA ILE A 263 -6.62 0.82 4.30
C ILE A 263 -6.37 0.50 5.79
N LEU A 264 -5.17 0.75 6.29
CA LEU A 264 -4.81 0.49 7.69
C LEU A 264 -5.64 1.35 8.65
N ALA A 265 -5.90 2.63 8.31
CA ALA A 265 -6.77 3.49 9.09
C ALA A 265 -8.21 2.97 9.13
N ALA A 266 -8.76 2.55 7.99
CA ALA A 266 -10.09 1.94 7.93
C ALA A 266 -10.14 0.61 8.71
N ARG A 267 -9.10 -0.23 8.66
CA ARG A 267 -8.98 -1.46 9.47
C ARG A 267 -8.85 -1.18 10.96
N ALA A 268 -8.32 -0.02 11.34
CA ALA A 268 -8.33 0.46 12.72
C ALA A 268 -9.69 1.03 13.16
N GLY A 269 -10.69 1.06 12.26
CA GLY A 269 -12.02 1.64 12.50
C GLY A 269 -12.03 3.16 12.57
N ALA A 270 -10.93 3.83 12.23
CA ALA A 270 -10.79 5.27 12.35
C ALA A 270 -11.63 6.03 11.31
N PRO A 271 -12.12 7.25 11.65
CA PRO A 271 -12.53 8.21 10.64
C PRO A 271 -11.39 8.48 9.67
N VAL A 272 -11.66 8.45 8.37
CA VAL A 272 -10.60 8.60 7.38
C VAL A 272 -11.09 9.38 6.16
N SER A 273 -10.23 10.22 5.60
CA SER A 273 -10.43 10.89 4.32
C SER A 273 -9.15 10.77 3.48
N ALA A 274 -9.31 10.60 2.17
CA ALA A 274 -8.19 10.41 1.28
C ALA A 274 -7.88 11.67 0.46
N LEU A 275 -6.59 11.85 0.16
CA LEU A 275 -6.08 12.81 -0.84
C LEU A 275 -5.45 11.99 -1.98
N SER A 276 -6.10 12.01 -3.13
CA SER A 276 -5.72 11.17 -4.26
C SER A 276 -4.68 11.85 -5.14
N TYR A 277 -3.48 11.27 -5.21
CA TYR A 277 -2.44 11.61 -6.17
C TYR A 277 -2.30 10.55 -7.29
N ASP A 278 -3.03 9.44 -7.16
CA ASP A 278 -2.99 8.28 -8.05
C ASP A 278 -4.40 7.68 -8.11
N PRO A 279 -4.93 7.35 -9.31
CA PRO A 279 -6.25 6.76 -9.45
C PRO A 279 -6.55 5.55 -8.54
N LYS A 280 -5.52 4.83 -8.08
CA LYS A 280 -5.66 3.71 -7.15
C LYS A 280 -6.15 4.14 -5.77
N VAL A 281 -5.76 5.35 -5.32
CA VAL A 281 -6.21 5.88 -4.03
C VAL A 281 -7.68 6.25 -4.10
N ALA A 282 -8.09 6.95 -5.17
CA ALA A 282 -9.49 7.28 -5.41
C ALA A 282 -10.36 6.03 -5.54
N ALA A 283 -9.96 5.08 -6.39
CA ALA A 283 -10.68 3.82 -6.58
C ALA A 283 -10.81 3.01 -5.28
N ALA A 284 -9.78 3.00 -4.44
CA ALA A 284 -9.83 2.35 -3.14
C ALA A 284 -10.80 3.10 -2.20
N ALA A 285 -10.75 4.43 -2.15
CA ALA A 285 -11.64 5.23 -1.32
C ALA A 285 -13.11 5.02 -1.71
N ASP A 286 -13.43 5.07 -3.00
CA ASP A 286 -14.78 4.80 -3.53
C ASP A 286 -15.29 3.41 -3.14
N ALA A 287 -14.41 2.39 -3.18
CA ALA A 287 -14.78 1.01 -2.93
C ALA A 287 -15.34 0.74 -1.53
N PHE A 288 -15.05 1.59 -0.54
CA PHE A 288 -15.60 1.47 0.81
C PHE A 288 -16.25 2.77 1.34
N GLY A 289 -16.58 3.70 0.41
CA GLY A 289 -17.32 4.91 0.74
C GLY A 289 -16.53 5.94 1.56
N CYS A 290 -15.21 5.96 1.41
CA CYS A 290 -14.34 6.94 2.06
C CYS A 290 -14.41 8.29 1.31
N PRO A 291 -14.66 9.42 1.97
CA PRO A 291 -14.54 10.73 1.35
C PRO A 291 -13.10 10.97 0.86
N TRP A 292 -12.98 11.54 -0.33
CA TRP A 292 -11.66 11.85 -0.89
C TRP A 292 -11.69 13.13 -1.73
N ALA A 293 -10.51 13.72 -1.92
CA ALA A 293 -10.28 14.84 -2.80
C ALA A 293 -9.10 14.55 -3.73
N ASP A 294 -9.18 15.06 -4.97
CA ASP A 294 -8.07 14.98 -5.92
C ASP A 294 -7.01 16.04 -5.60
N LEU A 295 -5.74 15.71 -5.86
CA LEU A 295 -4.67 16.70 -5.81
C LEU A 295 -4.59 17.55 -7.07
N GLN A 296 -5.26 17.16 -8.16
CA GLN A 296 -5.35 17.92 -9.42
C GLN A 296 -6.73 17.74 -10.09
N PRO A 297 -7.60 18.77 -10.07
CA PRO A 297 -7.42 20.04 -9.35
C PRO A 297 -7.59 19.90 -7.84
N LEU A 298 -6.73 20.59 -7.07
CA LEU A 298 -6.88 20.63 -5.62
C LEU A 298 -8.08 21.52 -5.23
N PRO A 299 -9.00 21.05 -4.37
CA PRO A 299 -10.07 21.90 -3.83
C PRO A 299 -9.54 23.06 -2.99
N SER A 300 -10.34 24.11 -2.80
CA SER A 300 -9.98 25.23 -1.94
C SER A 300 -9.79 24.78 -0.48
N ALA A 301 -9.01 25.56 0.28
CA ALA A 301 -8.79 25.29 1.71
C ALA A 301 -10.11 25.20 2.49
N HIS A 302 -11.08 26.07 2.18
CA HIS A 302 -12.40 26.05 2.81
C HIS A 302 -13.18 24.75 2.49
N ALA A 303 -13.16 24.31 1.23
CA ALA A 303 -13.83 23.06 0.83
C ALA A 303 -13.20 21.82 1.51
N LEU A 304 -11.87 21.77 1.60
CA LEU A 304 -11.15 20.71 2.31
C LEU A 304 -11.47 20.73 3.81
N THR A 305 -11.39 21.89 4.46
CA THR A 305 -11.72 22.02 5.89
C THR A 305 -13.16 21.57 6.17
N SER A 306 -14.13 21.97 5.34
CA SER A 306 -15.54 21.59 5.50
C SER A 306 -15.76 20.08 5.34
N SER A 307 -15.12 19.47 4.34
CA SER A 307 -15.18 18.03 4.12
C SER A 307 -14.56 17.26 5.28
N TRP A 308 -13.38 17.65 5.74
CA TRP A 308 -12.69 17.00 6.85
C TRP A 308 -13.43 17.21 8.18
N GLN A 309 -14.07 18.37 8.38
CA GLN A 309 -14.89 18.63 9.56
C GLN A 309 -16.10 17.70 9.63
N GLN A 310 -16.73 17.40 8.49
CA GLN A 310 -17.84 16.44 8.44
C GLN A 310 -17.39 15.01 8.78
N GLN A 311 -16.15 14.66 8.47
CA GLN A 311 -15.58 13.33 8.72
C GLN A 311 -14.96 13.21 10.11
N LEU A 312 -14.64 14.33 10.77
CA LEU A 312 -14.01 14.32 12.09
C LEU A 312 -14.89 13.59 13.12
N ASP A 313 -14.31 12.62 13.82
CA ASP A 313 -14.98 11.75 14.80
C ASP A 313 -16.17 10.93 14.23
N GLN A 314 -16.22 10.73 12.91
CA GLN A 314 -17.26 9.97 12.20
C GLN A 314 -16.63 8.75 11.51
N PRO A 315 -16.58 7.57 12.18
CA PRO A 315 -16.04 6.37 11.55
C PRO A 315 -16.92 5.90 10.38
N LEU A 316 -16.29 5.27 9.41
CA LEU A 316 -16.99 4.74 8.25
C LEU A 316 -17.88 3.53 8.60
N PRO A 317 -18.95 3.26 7.83
CA PRO A 317 -19.82 2.12 8.05
C PRO A 317 -19.05 0.79 8.03
N SER A 318 -19.21 -0.01 9.08
CA SER A 318 -18.52 -1.31 9.22
C SER A 318 -18.85 -2.30 8.11
N ALA A 319 -20.06 -2.22 7.53
CA ALA A 319 -20.48 -3.09 6.41
C ALA A 319 -19.61 -2.89 5.16
N ALA A 320 -19.25 -1.64 4.83
CA ALA A 320 -18.40 -1.36 3.68
C ALA A 320 -16.98 -1.91 3.88
N ILE A 321 -16.43 -1.79 5.09
CA ILE A 321 -15.14 -2.37 5.47
C ILE A 321 -15.20 -3.90 5.41
N ALA A 322 -16.27 -4.52 5.92
CA ALA A 322 -16.45 -5.97 5.91
C ALA A 322 -16.50 -6.53 4.47
N ALA A 323 -17.14 -5.82 3.53
CA ALA A 323 -17.16 -6.19 2.12
C ALA A 323 -15.75 -6.23 1.51
N GLN A 324 -14.87 -5.26 1.84
CA GLN A 324 -13.49 -5.26 1.38
C GLN A 324 -12.69 -6.42 1.98
N VAL A 325 -12.89 -6.73 3.26
CA VAL A 325 -12.25 -7.87 3.93
C VAL A 325 -12.64 -9.19 3.26
N GLN A 326 -13.94 -9.39 3.01
CA GLN A 326 -14.44 -10.59 2.34
C GLN A 326 -13.88 -10.70 0.91
N SER A 327 -13.82 -9.59 0.18
CA SER A 327 -13.21 -9.56 -1.15
C SER A 327 -11.73 -9.95 -1.08
N ALA A 328 -10.95 -9.31 -0.22
CA ALA A 328 -9.50 -9.55 -0.09
C ALA A 328 -9.17 -10.99 0.29
N ALA A 329 -10.01 -11.65 1.09
CA ALA A 329 -9.82 -13.04 1.49
C ALA A 329 -9.78 -14.02 0.31
N GLN A 330 -10.32 -13.65 -0.85
CA GLN A 330 -10.28 -14.50 -2.06
C GLN A 330 -8.85 -14.77 -2.54
N HIS A 331 -7.90 -13.85 -2.29
CA HIS A 331 -6.50 -14.07 -2.65
C HIS A 331 -5.89 -15.28 -1.92
N GLN A 332 -6.35 -15.59 -0.71
CA GLN A 332 -5.82 -16.68 0.10
C GLN A 332 -6.05 -18.06 -0.52
N GLY A 333 -7.06 -18.18 -1.40
CA GLY A 333 -7.31 -19.43 -2.13
C GLY A 333 -6.13 -19.89 -2.98
N LEU A 334 -5.30 -18.96 -3.48
CA LEU A 334 -4.14 -19.27 -4.29
C LEU A 334 -2.94 -19.79 -3.48
N LEU A 335 -2.95 -19.60 -2.18
CA LEU A 335 -1.85 -19.97 -1.27
C LEU A 335 -2.07 -21.36 -0.64
N LYS A 336 -3.26 -21.92 -0.79
CA LYS A 336 -3.55 -23.28 -0.30
C LYS A 336 -3.00 -24.29 -1.30
N PRO A 337 -2.42 -25.41 -0.82
CA PRO A 337 -2.07 -26.51 -1.72
C PRO A 337 -3.33 -26.92 -2.50
N ALA A 338 -3.17 -27.19 -3.80
CA ALA A 338 -4.24 -27.81 -4.55
C ALA A 338 -4.61 -29.11 -3.83
N THR A 339 -5.85 -29.22 -3.39
CA THR A 339 -6.36 -30.50 -2.86
C THR A 339 -6.22 -31.52 -3.97
N PRO A 340 -5.62 -32.68 -3.72
CA PRO A 340 -5.39 -33.68 -4.75
C PRO A 340 -6.69 -34.19 -5.38
#